data_102fe46e1ea6b83f0c31d9378d19b9f7
#
_entry.id   102fe46e1ea6b83f0c31d9378d19b9f7
#
_cell.length_a   1.000
_cell.length_b   1.000
_cell.length_c   1.000
_cell.angle_alpha   90.00
_cell.angle_beta   90.00
_cell.angle_gamma   90.00
#
_symmetry.space_group_name_H-M   'P 1'
#
loop_
_entity.id
_entity.type
_entity.pdbx_description
1 polymer ?
#
loop_
_entity_poly.entity_id
_entity_poly.type
_entity_poly.pdbx_seq_one_letter_code
_entity_poly.pdbx_strand_id
1 'polypeptide(L)'
;MDLYTSSRRIARTFQLDGRPIAHHEHALVGDGSSCALIGVDGSISWLCLPRFDSPSVFASILDPEIGGRCQLAPTTAGCESRQAYDDDTNVLQTLVHREGSGTAVLTDFMPWTEDRPRSLHELHRMIEVREGALDFSLVFDPRFDYARGETTIEVTEHGALATSPDGERLA
;
A
#
# COMPACT_ATOMS: atom_id res chain seq x y z
N MET A 1 -9.20 -17.42 9.20
CA MET A 1 -8.44 -18.18 8.19
C MET A 1 -6.98 -17.99 8.55
N ASP A 2 -6.26 -19.05 8.76
CA ASP A 2 -4.90 -18.94 9.33
C ASP A 2 -3.90 -18.81 8.18
N LEU A 3 -3.24 -17.65 8.05
CA LEU A 3 -2.19 -17.42 7.05
C LEU A 3 -1.01 -18.41 7.17
N TYR A 4 -0.97 -19.18 8.27
CA TYR A 4 0.03 -20.24 8.47
C TYR A 4 -0.39 -21.57 7.83
N THR A 5 -1.65 -21.77 7.45
CA THR A 5 -2.18 -23.06 7.03
C THR A 5 -2.73 -23.14 5.60
N SER A 6 -2.95 -22.04 4.92
CA SER A 6 -3.67 -22.02 3.64
C SER A 6 -2.84 -21.61 2.46
N SER A 7 -1.63 -22.01 2.27
CA SER A 7 -1.01 -21.79 0.96
C SER A 7 0.10 -22.79 0.67
N ARG A 8 -0.02 -23.48 -0.43
CA ARG A 8 1.04 -24.31 -1.03
C ARG A 8 2.27 -23.52 -1.47
N ARG A 9 2.31 -22.20 -1.24
CA ARG A 9 3.48 -21.34 -1.43
C ARG A 9 3.95 -20.85 -0.08
N ILE A 10 5.16 -21.24 0.32
CA ILE A 10 5.83 -20.70 1.50
C ILE A 10 6.06 -19.21 1.24
N ALA A 11 5.27 -18.34 1.87
CA ALA A 11 5.50 -16.92 1.84
C ALA A 11 6.86 -16.63 2.47
N ARG A 12 7.71 -15.85 1.77
CA ARG A 12 8.99 -15.42 2.33
C ARG A 12 8.74 -14.50 3.51
N THR A 13 9.57 -14.64 4.54
CA THR A 13 9.61 -13.71 5.67
C THR A 13 10.62 -12.62 5.38
N PHE A 14 10.24 -11.37 5.61
CA PHE A 14 11.08 -10.20 5.43
C PHE A 14 11.24 -9.49 6.77
N GLN A 15 12.46 -9.09 7.10
CA GLN A 15 12.74 -8.24 8.25
C GLN A 15 12.46 -6.79 7.89
N LEU A 16 11.66 -6.11 8.71
CA LEU A 16 11.36 -4.68 8.56
C LEU A 16 12.42 -3.87 9.31
N ASP A 17 13.57 -3.68 8.68
CA ASP A 17 14.76 -3.00 9.21
C ASP A 17 14.97 -1.58 8.67
N GLY A 18 13.98 -1.06 7.92
CA GLY A 18 14.01 0.27 7.33
C GLY A 18 14.89 0.40 6.07
N ARG A 19 15.43 -0.72 5.54
CA ARG A 19 16.14 -0.69 4.26
C ARG A 19 15.20 -0.40 3.09
N PRO A 20 15.69 0.13 1.98
CA PRO A 20 14.90 0.25 0.76
C PRO A 20 14.37 -1.11 0.28
N ILE A 21 13.12 -1.13 -0.14
CA ILE A 21 12.46 -2.33 -0.65
C ILE A 21 12.91 -2.61 -2.09
N ALA A 22 13.34 -3.85 -2.33
CA ALA A 22 13.74 -4.27 -3.68
C ALA A 22 12.50 -4.51 -4.58
N HIS A 23 12.68 -4.39 -5.90
CA HIS A 23 11.56 -4.55 -6.85
C HIS A 23 10.81 -5.89 -6.70
N HIS A 24 11.52 -6.99 -6.40
CA HIS A 24 10.94 -8.32 -6.21
C HIS A 24 10.25 -8.52 -4.85
N GLU A 25 10.27 -7.51 -3.99
CA GLU A 25 9.61 -7.48 -2.68
C GLU A 25 8.30 -6.70 -2.72
N HIS A 26 7.71 -6.57 -3.91
CA HIS A 26 6.41 -5.95 -4.13
C HIS A 26 5.39 -6.99 -4.63
N ALA A 27 4.16 -6.82 -4.19
CA ALA A 27 2.99 -7.47 -4.75
C ALA A 27 2.15 -6.43 -5.51
N LEU A 28 1.24 -6.90 -6.39
CA LEU A 28 0.41 -6.04 -7.23
C LEU A 28 -1.05 -6.23 -6.87
N VAL A 29 -1.78 -5.14 -6.68
CA VAL A 29 -3.24 -5.12 -6.60
C VAL A 29 -3.78 -4.20 -7.71
N GLY A 30 -4.97 -4.50 -8.23
CA GLY A 30 -5.53 -3.69 -9.33
C GLY A 30 -7.00 -4.00 -9.60
N ASP A 31 -7.65 -3.09 -10.35
CA ASP A 31 -9.06 -3.18 -10.74
C ASP A 31 -9.25 -3.48 -12.25
N GLY A 32 -8.16 -3.75 -12.97
CA GLY A 32 -8.15 -3.95 -14.42
C GLY A 32 -8.10 -2.65 -15.23
N SER A 33 -8.17 -1.47 -14.60
CA SER A 33 -7.94 -0.14 -15.20
C SER A 33 -6.64 0.48 -14.73
N SER A 34 -6.28 0.23 -13.47
CA SER A 34 -5.04 0.63 -12.84
C SER A 34 -4.51 -0.45 -11.90
N CYS A 35 -3.31 -0.25 -11.37
CA CYS A 35 -2.72 -1.10 -10.35
C CYS A 35 -1.80 -0.31 -9.42
N ALA A 36 -1.62 -0.88 -8.22
CA ALA A 36 -0.64 -0.42 -7.24
C ALA A 36 0.40 -1.50 -6.94
N LEU A 37 1.64 -1.10 -6.71
CA LEU A 37 2.69 -1.97 -6.18
C LEU A 37 2.80 -1.75 -4.66
N ILE A 38 2.58 -2.83 -3.93
CA ILE A 38 2.57 -2.85 -2.47
C ILE A 38 3.84 -3.55 -1.97
N GLY A 39 4.69 -2.81 -1.30
CA GLY A 39 5.91 -3.34 -0.68
C GLY A 39 5.63 -4.18 0.56
N VAL A 40 6.54 -5.12 0.86
CA VAL A 40 6.47 -5.94 2.08
C VAL A 40 6.55 -5.11 3.38
N ASP A 41 6.98 -3.84 3.28
CA ASP A 41 7.02 -2.85 4.36
C ASP A 41 5.73 -2.03 4.52
N GLY A 42 4.67 -2.40 3.79
CA GLY A 42 3.40 -1.69 3.78
C GLY A 42 3.40 -0.40 2.96
N SER A 43 4.41 -0.15 2.12
CA SER A 43 4.44 0.99 1.21
C SER A 43 3.60 0.72 -0.05
N ILE A 44 2.90 1.74 -0.54
CA ILE A 44 2.44 1.86 -1.92
C ILE A 44 3.51 2.65 -2.64
N SER A 45 4.37 1.98 -3.40
CA SER A 45 5.54 2.56 -4.05
C SER A 45 5.29 2.97 -5.50
N TRP A 46 4.18 2.51 -6.09
CA TRP A 46 3.73 2.85 -7.42
C TRP A 46 2.21 2.85 -7.48
N LEU A 47 1.63 3.91 -8.02
CA LEU A 47 0.22 4.01 -8.34
C LEU A 47 0.01 5.10 -9.41
N CYS A 48 -0.71 4.74 -10.49
CA CYS A 48 -1.28 5.68 -11.46
C CYS A 48 -2.80 5.63 -11.36
N LEU A 49 -3.48 6.76 -11.35
CA LEU A 49 -4.94 6.87 -11.35
C LEU A 49 -5.38 7.90 -12.39
N PRO A 50 -6.54 7.71 -13.03
CA PRO A 50 -7.46 6.57 -12.91
C PRO A 50 -7.07 5.33 -13.74
N ARG A 51 -6.00 5.40 -14.53
CA ARG A 51 -5.61 4.35 -15.48
C ARG A 51 -4.12 4.04 -15.40
N PHE A 52 -3.69 2.88 -15.96
CA PHE A 52 -2.28 2.48 -16.08
C PHE A 52 -1.40 3.51 -16.80
N ASP A 53 -1.97 4.19 -17.79
CA ASP A 53 -1.31 5.18 -18.63
C ASP A 53 -1.49 6.63 -18.14
N SER A 54 -2.12 6.83 -16.99
CA SER A 54 -2.22 8.13 -16.32
C SER A 54 -0.88 8.50 -15.66
N PRO A 55 -0.62 9.80 -15.42
CA PRO A 55 0.49 10.23 -14.60
C PRO A 55 0.48 9.55 -13.23
N SER A 56 1.67 9.35 -12.65
CA SER A 56 1.78 8.70 -11.34
C SER A 56 1.29 9.61 -10.22
N VAL A 57 0.73 8.96 -9.20
CA VAL A 57 0.42 9.56 -7.90
C VAL A 57 1.50 9.23 -6.87
N PHE A 58 1.97 7.97 -6.91
CA PHE A 58 3.12 7.49 -6.17
C PHE A 58 4.12 6.86 -7.13
N ALA A 59 5.40 7.17 -6.96
CA ALA A 59 6.48 6.68 -7.81
C ALA A 59 7.80 6.47 -7.04
N SER A 60 7.76 6.22 -5.72
CA SER A 60 8.98 6.00 -4.91
C SER A 60 9.80 4.79 -5.36
N ILE A 61 9.22 3.87 -6.12
CA ILE A 61 9.96 2.76 -6.75
C ILE A 61 10.95 3.26 -7.80
N LEU A 62 10.72 4.41 -8.42
CA LEU A 62 11.63 5.05 -9.39
C LEU A 62 12.66 5.92 -8.67
N ASP A 63 12.20 6.69 -7.69
CA ASP A 63 13.03 7.55 -6.88
C ASP A 63 12.44 7.65 -5.45
N PRO A 64 13.09 7.03 -4.45
CA PRO A 64 12.57 6.99 -3.09
C PRO A 64 12.55 8.34 -2.37
N GLU A 65 13.32 9.35 -2.86
CA GLU A 65 13.41 10.66 -2.22
C GLU A 65 12.32 11.61 -2.71
N ILE A 66 12.02 11.60 -4.01
CA ILE A 66 11.09 12.54 -4.61
C ILE A 66 9.78 11.94 -5.12
N GLY A 67 9.76 10.62 -5.38
CA GLY A 67 8.63 9.95 -6.05
C GLY A 67 7.35 9.85 -5.23
N GLY A 68 7.42 10.09 -3.93
CA GLY A 68 6.28 10.01 -3.03
C GLY A 68 5.76 8.58 -2.80
N ARG A 69 5.07 8.37 -1.69
CA ARG A 69 4.48 7.08 -1.30
C ARG A 69 3.34 7.25 -0.31
N CYS A 70 2.52 6.21 -0.21
CA CYS A 70 1.68 6.00 0.97
C CYS A 70 2.20 4.78 1.71
N GLN A 71 2.53 4.90 2.99
CA GLN A 71 3.09 3.78 3.76
C GLN A 71 2.41 3.65 5.11
N LEU A 72 1.90 2.46 5.41
CA LEU A 72 1.39 2.08 6.72
C LEU A 72 2.33 1.02 7.30
N ALA A 73 3.19 1.42 8.21
CA ALA A 73 4.27 0.59 8.73
C ALA A 73 4.31 0.57 10.26
N PRO A 74 4.75 -0.57 10.88
CA PRO A 74 4.95 -0.61 12.31
C PRO A 74 6.07 0.36 12.72
N THR A 75 5.87 1.07 13.83
CA THR A 75 6.88 1.99 14.38
C THR A 75 7.92 1.27 15.23
N THR A 76 7.63 0.04 15.61
CA THR A 76 8.48 -0.76 16.50
C THR A 76 9.49 -1.58 15.69
N ALA A 77 10.76 -1.47 16.02
CA ALA A 77 11.83 -2.24 15.38
C ALA A 77 11.71 -3.74 15.65
N GLY A 78 12.27 -4.57 14.73
CA GLY A 78 12.28 -6.02 14.85
C GLY A 78 10.96 -6.69 14.46
N CYS A 79 10.13 -6.02 13.69
CA CYS A 79 8.98 -6.64 13.05
C CYS A 79 9.40 -7.43 11.82
N GLU A 80 8.66 -8.50 11.54
CA GLU A 80 8.74 -9.30 10.32
C GLU A 80 7.45 -9.14 9.52
N SER A 81 7.55 -9.25 8.20
CA SER A 81 6.36 -9.28 7.33
C SER A 81 6.34 -10.48 6.39
N ARG A 82 5.12 -10.84 5.96
CA ARG A 82 4.86 -11.84 4.93
C ARG A 82 3.69 -11.39 4.09
N GLN A 83 3.78 -11.59 2.78
CA GLN A 83 2.68 -11.27 1.87
C GLN A 83 2.11 -12.52 1.22
N ALA A 84 0.78 -12.57 1.10
CA ALA A 84 0.04 -13.57 0.35
C ALA A 84 -1.25 -12.96 -0.17
N TYR A 85 -1.73 -13.45 -1.30
CA TYR A 85 -3.09 -13.15 -1.76
C TYR A 85 -4.08 -14.06 -1.04
N ASP A 86 -5.27 -13.55 -0.76
CA ASP A 86 -6.40 -14.41 -0.40
C ASP A 86 -6.75 -15.32 -1.58
N ASP A 87 -7.10 -16.57 -1.28
CA ASP A 87 -7.24 -17.62 -2.30
C ASP A 87 -8.21 -17.20 -3.42
N ASP A 88 -7.77 -17.35 -4.66
CA ASP A 88 -8.52 -17.04 -5.88
C ASP A 88 -8.96 -15.57 -6.02
N THR A 89 -8.28 -14.64 -5.33
CA THR A 89 -8.58 -13.20 -5.36
C THR A 89 -7.37 -12.34 -5.70
N ASN A 90 -7.61 -11.05 -5.94
CA ASN A 90 -6.60 -9.99 -6.02
C ASN A 90 -6.56 -9.16 -4.72
N VAL A 91 -6.96 -9.74 -3.61
CA VAL A 91 -6.88 -9.14 -2.28
C VAL A 91 -5.56 -9.56 -1.65
N LEU A 92 -4.69 -8.58 -1.42
CA LEU A 92 -3.38 -8.81 -0.83
C LEU A 92 -3.45 -8.70 0.69
N GLN A 93 -2.88 -9.66 1.39
CA GLN A 93 -2.69 -9.62 2.84
C GLN A 93 -1.20 -9.52 3.16
N THR A 94 -0.83 -8.53 3.95
CA THR A 94 0.51 -8.38 4.53
C THR A 94 0.43 -8.62 6.02
N LEU A 95 0.88 -9.79 6.47
CA LEU A 95 1.01 -10.11 7.89
C LEU A 95 2.24 -9.38 8.44
N VAL A 96 2.07 -8.64 9.52
CA VAL A 96 3.15 -8.03 10.30
C VAL A 96 3.17 -8.67 11.68
N HIS A 97 4.31 -9.20 12.07
CA HIS A 97 4.48 -9.88 13.36
C HIS A 97 5.71 -9.36 14.09
N ARG A 98 5.59 -9.28 15.40
CA ARG A 98 6.72 -9.05 16.33
C ARG A 98 6.59 -9.97 17.53
N GLU A 99 7.62 -10.76 17.76
CA GLU A 99 7.69 -11.65 18.93
C GLU A 99 7.55 -10.86 20.24
N GLY A 100 6.68 -11.33 21.13
CA GLY A 100 6.41 -10.71 22.41
C GLY A 100 5.60 -9.41 22.39
N SER A 101 5.12 -8.97 21.20
CA SER A 101 4.29 -7.76 21.07
C SER A 101 2.94 -8.06 20.44
N GLY A 102 2.91 -8.50 19.19
CA GLY A 102 1.63 -8.75 18.54
C GLY A 102 1.73 -9.11 17.05
N THR A 103 0.57 -9.30 16.46
CA THR A 103 0.37 -9.63 15.05
C THR A 103 -0.75 -8.77 14.48
N ALA A 104 -0.51 -8.16 13.34
CA ALA A 104 -1.50 -7.42 12.56
C ALA A 104 -1.50 -7.87 11.10
N VAL A 105 -2.62 -7.67 10.42
CA VAL A 105 -2.78 -7.91 8.98
C VAL A 105 -3.20 -6.62 8.31
N LEU A 106 -2.43 -6.20 7.31
CA LEU A 106 -2.84 -5.18 6.36
C LEU A 106 -3.49 -5.89 5.19
N THR A 107 -4.66 -5.41 4.77
CA THR A 107 -5.38 -5.92 3.61
C THR A 107 -5.51 -4.82 2.58
N ASP A 108 -4.94 -5.03 1.39
CA ASP A 108 -4.92 -4.09 0.29
C ASP A 108 -5.68 -4.66 -0.92
N PHE A 109 -6.59 -3.89 -1.51
CA PHE A 109 -7.28 -4.26 -2.74
C PHE A 109 -7.83 -3.03 -3.47
N MET A 110 -8.06 -3.18 -4.77
CA MET A 110 -8.80 -2.23 -5.59
C MET A 110 -10.13 -2.87 -6.00
N PRO A 111 -11.29 -2.22 -5.72
CA PRO A 111 -12.60 -2.76 -6.06
C PRO A 111 -12.76 -2.92 -7.57
N TRP A 112 -13.13 -4.12 -8.02
CA TRP A 112 -13.42 -4.37 -9.42
C TRP A 112 -14.92 -4.30 -9.71
N THR A 113 -15.30 -3.74 -10.86
CA THR A 113 -16.67 -3.72 -11.36
C THR A 113 -16.71 -3.98 -12.85
N GLU A 114 -17.76 -4.68 -13.31
CA GLU A 114 -18.02 -4.86 -14.75
C GLU A 114 -18.37 -3.54 -15.43
N ASP A 115 -19.03 -2.64 -14.72
CA ASP A 115 -19.39 -1.29 -15.20
C ASP A 115 -18.20 -0.34 -15.00
N ARG A 116 -17.20 -0.45 -15.87
CA ARG A 116 -15.97 0.35 -15.81
C ARG A 116 -16.18 1.87 -15.76
N PRO A 117 -17.20 2.48 -16.42
CA PRO A 117 -17.48 3.90 -16.25
C PRO A 117 -17.88 4.31 -14.84
N ARG A 118 -18.27 3.35 -14.00
CA ARG A 118 -18.60 3.54 -12.58
C ARG A 118 -17.54 3.02 -11.63
N SER A 119 -16.35 2.68 -12.14
CA SER A 119 -15.22 2.32 -11.27
C SER A 119 -14.91 3.49 -10.33
N LEU A 120 -14.74 3.17 -9.04
CA LEU A 120 -14.47 4.17 -8.01
C LEU A 120 -13.04 4.69 -8.06
N HIS A 121 -12.12 4.01 -8.79
CA HIS A 121 -10.69 4.33 -8.83
C HIS A 121 -10.09 4.48 -7.43
N GLU A 122 -10.41 3.55 -6.55
CA GLU A 122 -10.03 3.54 -5.15
C GLU A 122 -9.06 2.39 -4.86
N LEU A 123 -8.11 2.63 -3.98
CA LEU A 123 -7.33 1.59 -3.32
C LEU A 123 -7.76 1.55 -1.86
N HIS A 124 -8.29 0.42 -1.43
CA HIS A 124 -8.69 0.19 -0.05
C HIS A 124 -7.53 -0.43 0.72
N ARG A 125 -7.26 0.13 1.88
CA ARG A 125 -6.25 -0.36 2.81
C ARG A 125 -6.87 -0.46 4.20
N MET A 126 -6.86 -1.66 4.75
CA MET A 126 -7.37 -1.94 6.09
C MET A 126 -6.27 -2.53 6.95
N ILE A 127 -6.34 -2.26 8.25
CA ILE A 127 -5.47 -2.88 9.25
C ILE A 127 -6.33 -3.56 10.30
N GLU A 128 -5.96 -4.80 10.67
CA GLU A 128 -6.60 -5.55 11.73
C GLU A 128 -5.54 -6.14 12.65
N VAL A 129 -5.63 -5.85 13.94
CA VAL A 129 -4.79 -6.48 14.96
C VAL A 129 -5.41 -7.82 15.32
N ARG A 130 -4.66 -8.91 15.11
CA ARG A 130 -5.08 -10.28 15.39
C ARG A 130 -4.70 -10.72 16.79
N GLU A 131 -3.57 -10.21 17.30
CA GLU A 131 -3.03 -10.60 18.61
C GLU A 131 -2.18 -9.46 19.17
N GLY A 132 -2.24 -9.26 20.50
CA GLY A 132 -1.41 -8.27 21.21
C GLY A 132 -1.68 -6.83 20.79
N ALA A 133 -0.61 -6.05 20.66
CA ALA A 133 -0.65 -4.65 20.25
C ALA A 133 0.58 -4.29 19.41
N LEU A 134 0.37 -3.52 18.36
CA LEU A 134 1.41 -2.94 17.51
C LEU A 134 1.06 -1.49 17.19
N ASP A 135 2.03 -0.59 17.30
CA ASP A 135 1.89 0.80 16.89
C ASP A 135 2.29 0.95 15.41
N PHE A 136 1.49 1.70 14.66
CA PHE A 136 1.72 1.98 13.26
C PHE A 136 1.83 3.48 13.00
N SER A 137 2.62 3.83 12.00
CA SER A 137 2.65 5.16 11.41
C SER A 137 2.09 5.12 9.99
N LEU A 138 1.34 6.17 9.63
CA LEU A 138 0.90 6.40 8.26
C LEU A 138 1.69 7.57 7.67
N VAL A 139 2.35 7.32 6.56
CA VAL A 139 2.93 8.36 5.69
C VAL A 139 2.01 8.50 4.48
N PHE A 140 1.56 9.71 4.19
CA PHE A 140 0.77 10.04 3.00
C PHE A 140 1.46 11.18 2.27
N ASP A 141 2.24 10.85 1.24
CA ASP A 141 3.06 11.77 0.47
C ASP A 141 2.85 11.55 -1.04
N PRO A 142 1.66 11.87 -1.58
CA PRO A 142 1.42 11.81 -3.01
C PRO A 142 2.23 12.88 -3.74
N ARG A 143 2.78 12.49 -4.90
CA ARG A 143 3.56 13.35 -5.79
C ARG A 143 3.02 13.19 -7.21
N PHE A 144 2.04 14.02 -7.56
CA PHE A 144 1.37 13.96 -8.85
C PHE A 144 2.34 14.18 -10.01
N ASP A 145 2.02 13.59 -11.16
CA ASP A 145 2.76 13.69 -12.41
C ASP A 145 4.26 13.48 -12.24
N TYR A 146 4.63 12.35 -11.60
CA TYR A 146 6.04 11.98 -11.38
C TYR A 146 6.83 13.05 -10.60
N ALA A 147 6.19 13.68 -9.62
CA ALA A 147 6.73 14.78 -8.81
C ALA A 147 7.13 16.02 -9.63
N ARG A 148 6.55 16.26 -10.81
CA ARG A 148 6.86 17.43 -11.63
C ARG A 148 6.22 18.72 -11.14
N GLY A 149 5.15 18.59 -10.33
CA GLY A 149 4.44 19.71 -9.73
C GLY A 149 4.46 19.66 -8.22
N GLU A 150 4.19 20.79 -7.58
CA GLU A 150 4.03 20.86 -6.13
C GLU A 150 2.68 20.25 -5.72
N THR A 151 2.68 19.39 -4.70
CA THR A 151 1.46 18.81 -4.13
C THR A 151 1.13 19.54 -2.84
N THR A 152 -0.11 20.05 -2.73
CA THR A 152 -0.63 20.62 -1.49
C THR A 152 -1.37 19.56 -0.71
N ILE A 153 -1.11 19.41 0.59
CA ILE A 153 -1.79 18.46 1.47
C ILE A 153 -2.55 19.21 2.54
N GLU A 154 -3.86 18.98 2.63
CA GLU A 154 -4.73 19.46 3.69
C GLU A 154 -5.14 18.29 4.59
N VAL A 155 -4.89 18.42 5.90
CA VAL A 155 -5.29 17.42 6.90
C VAL A 155 -6.56 17.90 7.59
N THR A 156 -7.58 17.04 7.62
CA THR A 156 -8.89 17.31 8.25
C THR A 156 -9.18 16.27 9.34
N GLU A 157 -10.27 16.43 10.05
CA GLU A 157 -10.75 15.43 11.01
C GLU A 157 -11.15 14.08 10.37
N HIS A 158 -11.38 14.06 9.06
CA HIS A 158 -11.81 12.88 8.31
C HIS A 158 -10.68 12.22 7.52
N GLY A 159 -9.50 12.85 7.43
CA GLY A 159 -8.37 12.33 6.66
C GLY A 159 -7.49 13.43 6.08
N ALA A 160 -6.77 13.08 5.03
CA ALA A 160 -5.90 14.00 4.29
C ALA A 160 -6.33 14.10 2.83
N LEU A 161 -6.31 15.31 2.28
CA LEU A 161 -6.60 15.60 0.88
C LEU A 161 -5.37 16.19 0.23
N ALA A 162 -4.86 15.53 -0.81
CA ALA A 162 -3.79 16.05 -1.64
C ALA A 162 -4.38 16.66 -2.92
N THR A 163 -3.83 17.78 -3.36
CA THR A 163 -4.25 18.50 -4.56
C THR A 163 -3.05 18.84 -5.41
N SER A 164 -3.09 18.54 -6.71
CA SER A 164 -2.10 18.95 -7.70
C SER A 164 -2.33 20.40 -8.16
N PRO A 165 -1.34 21.04 -8.81
CA PRO A 165 -1.51 22.38 -9.41
C PRO A 165 -2.63 22.43 -10.45
N ASP A 166 -2.90 21.33 -11.15
CA ASP A 166 -3.94 21.20 -12.17
C ASP A 166 -5.32 20.85 -11.61
N GLY A 167 -5.43 20.69 -10.28
CA GLY A 167 -6.67 20.45 -9.57
C GLY A 167 -7.05 18.97 -9.43
N GLU A 168 -6.18 18.04 -9.77
CA GLU A 168 -6.39 16.62 -9.44
C GLU A 168 -6.36 16.43 -7.92
N ARG A 169 -7.17 15.50 -7.41
CA ARG A 169 -7.31 15.28 -5.97
C ARG A 169 -7.20 13.81 -5.61
N LEU A 170 -6.55 13.55 -4.49
CA LEU A 170 -6.47 12.25 -3.84
C LEU A 170 -6.77 12.43 -2.34
N ALA A 171 -7.66 11.58 -1.80
CA ALA A 171 -8.01 11.54 -0.38
C ALA A 171 -7.76 10.14 0.19
#